data_f0fab36da6be93c112450ed605c1ce56
#
_entry.id   f0fab36da6be93c112450ed605c1ce56
#
_cell.length_a   1.000
_cell.length_b   1.000
_cell.length_c   1.000
_cell.angle_alpha   90.00
_cell.angle_beta   90.00
_cell.angle_gamma   90.00
#
_symmetry.space_group_name_H-M   'P 1'
#
loop_
_entity.id
_entity.type
_entity.pdbx_description
1 polymer ?
#
loop_
_entity_poly.entity_id
_entity_poly.type
_entity_poly.pdbx_seq_one_letter_code
_entity_poly.pdbx_strand_id
1 'polypeptide(L)'
;NLSIATSVDGLKELPDIVFQLDIPQIMPVMSALVLSILLGLAAVWTHADLMCKLLDEFQRIVLAIVTRVVIPILPFFIATTFCGLAYEGTITRQLPVFLAVVLIVIVGHYIWLAILYGIAGAYSGENPLKVLRQYGPAYLTAVGTMSSAATLAVALQGANRAAPPLRRDMVSFGIPLFANIHLCGSVLTEVFFVMTIGQMINGSMPELSTMILFCLLLGVFAIGAPGVPGGTVMASLGLITGVLGF
;
A
#
# COMPACT_ATOMS: atom_id res chain seq x y z
N ASN A 1 -12.94 22.68 6.31
CA ASN A 1 -12.39 23.34 5.11
C ASN A 1 -10.91 23.59 5.36
N LEU A 2 -10.05 22.65 4.98
CA LEU A 2 -8.62 22.89 4.82
C LEU A 2 -8.47 23.71 3.53
N SER A 3 -8.19 24.99 3.64
CA SER A 3 -7.86 25.83 2.50
C SER A 3 -6.47 25.40 1.99
N ILE A 4 -6.46 24.56 0.98
CA ILE A 4 -5.22 24.17 0.30
C ILE A 4 -4.83 25.35 -0.60
N ALA A 5 -3.69 25.94 -0.31
CA ALA A 5 -3.15 27.02 -1.13
C ALA A 5 -2.70 26.45 -2.48
N THR A 6 -3.49 26.67 -3.51
CA THR A 6 -3.22 26.23 -4.90
C THR A 6 -2.25 27.16 -5.66
N SER A 7 -1.63 28.16 -5.01
CA SER A 7 -0.74 29.08 -5.70
C SER A 7 0.66 28.51 -5.83
N VAL A 8 1.02 28.17 -7.05
CA VAL A 8 2.38 27.77 -7.51
C VAL A 8 3.34 28.98 -7.51
N ASP A 9 2.84 30.21 -7.30
CA ASP A 9 3.62 31.43 -7.31
C ASP A 9 4.67 31.48 -6.19
N GLY A 10 5.91 31.61 -6.57
CA GLY A 10 7.07 31.82 -5.68
C GLY A 10 7.82 30.54 -5.29
N LEU A 11 7.64 29.43 -5.99
CA LEU A 11 8.53 28.28 -5.93
C LEU A 11 9.81 28.55 -6.72
N LYS A 12 10.96 28.05 -6.22
CA LYS A 12 12.20 28.11 -6.98
C LYS A 12 12.20 27.01 -8.03
N GLU A 13 12.61 27.36 -9.23
CA GLU A 13 12.80 26.36 -10.28
C GLU A 13 14.01 25.46 -9.95
N LEU A 14 13.84 24.16 -10.18
CA LEU A 14 14.95 23.21 -10.06
C LEU A 14 15.99 23.50 -11.15
N PRO A 15 17.29 23.24 -10.89
CA PRO A 15 18.31 23.28 -11.93
C PRO A 15 17.95 22.36 -13.11
N ASP A 16 18.35 22.76 -14.31
CA ASP A 16 18.16 21.94 -15.51
C ASP A 16 18.73 20.53 -15.34
N ILE A 17 17.97 19.54 -15.82
CA ILE A 17 18.38 18.13 -15.76
C ILE A 17 19.58 17.95 -16.71
N VAL A 18 20.74 17.64 -16.14
CA VAL A 18 21.98 17.42 -16.90
C VAL A 18 21.95 16.12 -17.70
N PHE A 19 21.27 15.10 -17.18
CA PHE A 19 21.17 13.79 -17.82
C PHE A 19 19.84 13.13 -17.46
N GLN A 20 19.10 12.73 -18.47
CA GLN A 20 17.86 11.96 -18.33
C GLN A 20 18.01 10.64 -19.08
N LEU A 21 17.78 9.54 -18.37
CA LEU A 21 17.76 8.21 -18.96
C LEU A 21 16.31 7.77 -19.15
N ASP A 22 15.82 7.88 -20.36
CA ASP A 22 14.49 7.37 -20.72
C ASP A 22 14.55 5.87 -21.01
N ILE A 23 14.06 5.06 -20.09
CA ILE A 23 13.90 3.62 -20.29
C ILE A 23 12.45 3.37 -20.69
N PRO A 24 12.17 3.00 -21.95
CA PRO A 24 10.82 2.75 -22.40
C PRO A 24 10.22 1.56 -21.65
N GLN A 25 8.96 1.69 -21.26
CA GLN A 25 8.22 0.59 -20.63
C GLN A 25 8.02 -0.55 -21.64
N ILE A 26 8.34 -1.77 -21.24
CA ILE A 26 8.04 -2.96 -22.05
C ILE A 26 6.53 -3.09 -22.23
N MET A 27 5.76 -2.74 -21.17
CA MET A 27 4.30 -2.80 -21.16
C MET A 27 3.76 -1.79 -20.15
N PRO A 28 2.65 -1.09 -20.46
CA PRO A 28 1.98 -0.21 -19.50
C PRO A 28 1.56 -0.98 -18.25
N VAL A 29 1.60 -0.33 -17.08
CA VAL A 29 1.28 -0.98 -15.80
C VAL A 29 -0.11 -1.58 -15.80
N MET A 30 -1.12 -0.89 -16.35
CA MET A 30 -2.49 -1.40 -16.46
C MET A 30 -2.57 -2.68 -17.30
N SER A 31 -1.86 -2.72 -18.42
CA SER A 31 -1.81 -3.92 -19.27
C SER A 31 -1.15 -5.10 -18.58
N ALA A 32 -0.07 -4.83 -17.83
CA ALA A 32 0.62 -5.86 -17.04
C ALA A 32 -0.28 -6.41 -15.94
N LEU A 33 -1.04 -5.57 -15.25
CA LEU A 33 -1.99 -5.97 -14.21
C LEU A 33 -3.13 -6.83 -14.78
N VAL A 34 -3.77 -6.38 -15.85
CA VAL A 34 -4.84 -7.16 -16.52
C VAL A 34 -4.31 -8.50 -17.00
N LEU A 35 -3.15 -8.51 -17.65
CA LEU A 35 -2.51 -9.73 -18.12
C LEU A 35 -2.20 -10.70 -16.99
N SER A 36 -1.67 -10.22 -15.87
CA SER A 36 -1.32 -11.06 -14.72
C SER A 36 -2.55 -11.73 -14.09
N ILE A 37 -3.67 -11.00 -13.98
CA ILE A 37 -4.93 -11.54 -13.49
C ILE A 37 -5.48 -12.60 -14.45
N LEU A 38 -5.52 -12.30 -15.75
CA LEU A 38 -6.02 -13.24 -16.76
C LEU A 38 -5.17 -14.51 -16.82
N LEU A 39 -3.84 -14.38 -16.81
CA LEU A 39 -2.93 -15.52 -16.79
C LEU A 39 -3.07 -16.36 -15.52
N GLY A 40 -3.16 -15.70 -14.35
CA GLY A 40 -3.36 -16.38 -13.08
C GLY A 40 -4.67 -17.17 -13.05
N LEU A 41 -5.77 -16.56 -13.44
CA LEU A 41 -7.07 -17.23 -13.53
C LEU A 41 -7.07 -18.39 -14.55
N ALA A 42 -6.51 -18.16 -15.74
CA ALA A 42 -6.41 -19.19 -16.76
C ALA A 42 -5.57 -20.38 -16.30
N ALA A 43 -4.44 -20.14 -15.64
CA ALA A 43 -3.57 -21.20 -15.10
C ALA A 43 -4.30 -22.05 -14.06
N VAL A 44 -5.12 -21.44 -13.20
CA VAL A 44 -5.94 -22.15 -12.21
C VAL A 44 -7.04 -22.96 -12.91
N TRP A 45 -7.77 -22.37 -13.85
CA TRP A 45 -8.88 -23.06 -14.56
C TRP A 45 -8.41 -24.24 -15.40
N THR A 46 -7.24 -24.14 -16.01
CA THR A 46 -6.68 -25.19 -16.87
C THR A 46 -5.83 -26.21 -16.09
N HIS A 47 -5.69 -26.04 -14.76
CA HIS A 47 -4.80 -26.85 -13.93
C HIS A 47 -3.38 -26.95 -14.52
N ALA A 48 -2.86 -25.81 -15.00
CA ALA A 48 -1.56 -25.77 -15.66
C ALA A 48 -0.41 -25.72 -14.61
N ASP A 49 -0.09 -26.86 -14.02
CA ASP A 49 0.91 -26.96 -12.94
C ASP A 49 2.28 -26.38 -13.30
N LEU A 50 2.70 -26.56 -14.55
CA LEU A 50 3.98 -26.00 -15.03
C LEU A 50 3.94 -24.49 -15.06
N MET A 51 2.83 -23.90 -15.50
CA MET A 51 2.64 -22.45 -15.54
C MET A 51 2.60 -21.87 -14.12
N CYS A 52 1.91 -22.51 -13.20
CA CYS A 52 1.87 -22.08 -11.80
C CYS A 52 3.28 -22.07 -11.20
N LYS A 53 4.07 -23.13 -11.40
CA LYS A 53 5.48 -23.18 -10.93
C LYS A 53 6.34 -22.09 -11.57
N LEU A 54 6.16 -21.81 -12.86
CA LEU A 54 6.90 -20.77 -13.56
C LEU A 54 6.56 -19.37 -13.01
N LEU A 55 5.28 -19.11 -12.74
CA LEU A 55 4.83 -17.85 -12.14
C LEU A 55 5.36 -17.69 -10.71
N ASP A 56 5.40 -18.77 -9.92
CA ASP A 56 5.98 -18.76 -8.58
C ASP A 56 7.49 -18.48 -8.60
N GLU A 57 8.23 -19.06 -9.53
CA GLU A 57 9.66 -18.77 -9.70
C GLU A 57 9.89 -17.35 -10.18
N PHE A 58 9.09 -16.88 -11.13
CA PHE A 58 9.15 -15.49 -11.60
C PHE A 58 8.88 -14.50 -10.46
N GLN A 59 7.87 -14.75 -9.63
CA GLN A 59 7.60 -13.95 -8.44
C GLN A 59 8.80 -13.90 -7.49
N ARG A 60 9.46 -15.03 -7.24
CA ARG A 60 10.65 -15.08 -6.38
C ARG A 60 11.80 -14.26 -6.96
N ILE A 61 12.02 -14.34 -8.28
CA ILE A 61 13.04 -13.54 -8.96
C ILE A 61 12.74 -12.05 -8.83
N VAL A 62 11.50 -11.64 -9.11
CA VAL A 62 11.09 -10.22 -8.99
C VAL A 62 11.24 -9.73 -7.55
N LEU A 63 10.80 -10.49 -6.55
CA LEU A 63 10.97 -10.14 -5.14
C LEU A 63 12.46 -10.04 -4.75
N ALA A 64 13.31 -10.90 -5.28
CA ALA A 64 14.74 -10.83 -5.04
C ALA A 64 15.36 -9.55 -5.64
N ILE A 65 14.94 -9.14 -6.84
CA ILE A 65 15.36 -7.88 -7.48
C ILE A 65 14.89 -6.70 -6.63
N VAL A 66 13.62 -6.66 -6.25
CA VAL A 66 13.06 -5.59 -5.41
C VAL A 66 13.83 -5.48 -4.10
N THR A 67 14.07 -6.60 -3.42
CA THR A 67 14.71 -6.60 -2.11
C THR A 67 16.20 -6.25 -2.16
N ARG A 68 16.90 -6.72 -3.19
CA ARG A 68 18.37 -6.55 -3.27
C ARG A 68 18.81 -5.32 -4.05
N VAL A 69 17.97 -4.78 -4.92
CA VAL A 69 18.32 -3.64 -5.78
C VAL A 69 17.44 -2.44 -5.44
N VAL A 70 16.12 -2.55 -5.52
CA VAL A 70 15.21 -1.42 -5.37
C VAL A 70 15.21 -0.88 -3.94
N ILE A 71 15.04 -1.74 -2.94
CA ILE A 71 14.96 -1.31 -1.53
C ILE A 71 16.22 -0.60 -1.05
N PRO A 72 17.45 -1.06 -1.34
CA PRO A 72 18.66 -0.33 -0.96
C PRO A 72 18.83 1.03 -1.65
N ILE A 73 18.29 1.21 -2.86
CA ILE A 73 18.34 2.48 -3.60
C ILE A 73 17.26 3.46 -3.11
N LEU A 74 16.14 2.93 -2.63
CA LEU A 74 14.98 3.73 -2.24
C LEU A 74 15.29 4.86 -1.24
N PRO A 75 16.11 4.70 -0.19
CA PRO A 75 16.44 5.80 0.73
C PRO A 75 17.14 6.97 0.03
N PHE A 76 18.02 6.69 -0.94
CA PHE A 76 18.71 7.72 -1.70
C PHE A 76 17.74 8.47 -2.62
N PHE A 77 16.86 7.74 -3.29
CA PHE A 77 15.80 8.32 -4.11
C PHE A 77 14.87 9.22 -3.28
N ILE A 78 14.42 8.74 -2.12
CA ILE A 78 13.58 9.52 -1.20
C ILE A 78 14.34 10.77 -0.72
N ALA A 79 15.60 10.63 -0.31
CA ALA A 79 16.40 11.76 0.15
C ALA A 79 16.56 12.83 -0.94
N THR A 80 16.89 12.45 -2.17
CA THR A 80 17.04 13.39 -3.29
C THR A 80 15.72 14.08 -3.64
N THR A 81 14.60 13.33 -3.63
CA THR A 81 13.26 13.90 -3.84
C THR A 81 12.92 14.95 -2.76
N PHE A 82 13.14 14.62 -1.49
CA PHE A 82 12.91 15.59 -0.40
C PHE A 82 13.86 16.80 -0.48
N CYS A 83 15.11 16.62 -0.90
CA CYS A 83 16.01 17.74 -1.14
C CYS A 83 15.49 18.65 -2.26
N GLY A 84 14.98 18.10 -3.35
CA GLY A 84 14.34 18.86 -4.43
C GLY A 84 13.14 19.67 -3.91
N LEU A 85 12.20 19.01 -3.25
CA LEU A 85 11.02 19.65 -2.66
C LEU A 85 11.37 20.74 -1.63
N ALA A 86 12.46 20.52 -0.86
CA ALA A 86 12.96 21.52 0.08
C ALA A 86 13.56 22.74 -0.63
N TYR A 87 14.31 22.51 -1.71
CA TYR A 87 14.89 23.58 -2.51
C TYR A 87 13.83 24.46 -3.18
N GLU A 88 12.79 23.86 -3.74
CA GLU A 88 11.64 24.54 -4.31
C GLU A 88 10.83 25.35 -3.26
N GLY A 89 10.96 25.02 -1.98
CA GLY A 89 10.14 25.59 -0.90
C GLY A 89 8.78 24.90 -0.74
N THR A 90 8.52 23.85 -1.48
CA THR A 90 7.28 23.06 -1.46
C THR A 90 7.01 22.44 -0.09
N ILE A 91 8.06 21.95 0.60
CA ILE A 91 7.92 21.33 1.91
C ILE A 91 7.28 22.29 2.92
N THR A 92 7.77 23.52 3.03
CA THR A 92 7.27 24.49 4.03
C THR A 92 5.81 24.84 3.82
N ARG A 93 5.35 24.84 2.57
CA ARG A 93 3.96 25.17 2.21
C ARG A 93 3.02 23.96 2.32
N GLN A 94 3.46 22.80 1.88
CA GLN A 94 2.61 21.60 1.78
C GLN A 94 2.70 20.70 3.02
N LEU A 95 3.78 20.77 3.80
CA LEU A 95 3.98 19.95 4.99
C LEU A 95 2.80 20.00 5.98
N PRO A 96 2.20 21.18 6.29
CA PRO A 96 1.07 21.23 7.20
C PRO A 96 -0.14 20.46 6.67
N VAL A 97 -0.39 20.50 5.35
CA VAL A 97 -1.48 19.76 4.71
C VAL A 97 -1.22 18.26 4.78
N PHE A 98 -0.02 17.82 4.37
CA PHE A 98 0.35 16.41 4.45
C PHE A 98 0.33 15.88 5.87
N LEU A 99 0.81 16.66 6.85
CA LEU A 99 0.76 16.28 8.26
C LEU A 99 -0.68 16.11 8.74
N ALA A 100 -1.57 17.02 8.37
CA ALA A 100 -3.00 16.93 8.72
C ALA A 100 -3.63 15.68 8.08
N VAL A 101 -3.33 15.39 6.81
CA VAL A 101 -3.81 14.18 6.12
C VAL A 101 -3.28 12.92 6.80
N VAL A 102 -1.99 12.88 7.14
CA VAL A 102 -1.40 11.74 7.87
C VAL A 102 -2.10 11.51 9.21
N LEU A 103 -2.36 12.57 9.97
CA LEU A 103 -3.07 12.47 11.25
C LEU A 103 -4.51 11.96 11.06
N ILE A 104 -5.24 12.47 10.05
CA ILE A 104 -6.58 11.99 9.72
C ILE A 104 -6.56 10.51 9.33
N VAL A 105 -5.60 10.11 8.50
CA VAL A 105 -5.42 8.72 8.08
C VAL A 105 -5.12 7.81 9.27
N ILE A 106 -4.24 8.23 10.18
CA ILE A 106 -3.93 7.47 11.41
C ILE A 106 -5.21 7.29 12.26
N VAL A 107 -5.97 8.35 12.48
CA VAL A 107 -7.24 8.29 13.21
C VAL A 107 -8.22 7.36 12.50
N GLY A 108 -8.34 7.46 11.18
CA GLY A 108 -9.17 6.58 10.36
C GLY A 108 -8.79 5.11 10.50
N HIS A 109 -7.49 4.78 10.54
CA HIS A 109 -7.02 3.42 10.78
C HIS A 109 -7.41 2.88 12.15
N TYR A 110 -7.26 3.69 13.21
CA TYR A 110 -7.67 3.24 14.56
C TYR A 110 -9.18 3.07 14.67
N ILE A 111 -9.98 3.93 14.05
CA ILE A 111 -11.44 3.77 13.98
C ILE A 111 -11.79 2.48 13.24
N TRP A 112 -11.18 2.24 12.08
CA TRP A 112 -11.41 1.02 11.30
C TRP A 112 -11.00 -0.24 12.07
N LEU A 113 -9.84 -0.23 12.71
CA LEU A 113 -9.42 -1.31 13.61
C LEU A 113 -10.42 -1.54 14.74
N ALA A 114 -10.88 -0.49 15.40
CA ALA A 114 -11.86 -0.60 16.47
C ALA A 114 -13.18 -1.25 15.99
N ILE A 115 -13.64 -0.89 14.79
CA ILE A 115 -14.82 -1.48 14.16
C ILE A 115 -14.59 -2.97 13.90
N LEU A 116 -13.48 -3.35 13.25
CA LEU A 116 -13.17 -4.74 12.92
C LEU A 116 -13.01 -5.60 14.18
N TYR A 117 -12.27 -5.14 15.17
CA TYR A 117 -12.11 -5.85 16.44
C TYR A 117 -13.41 -5.89 17.24
N GLY A 118 -14.23 -4.83 17.16
CA GLY A 118 -15.56 -4.81 17.79
C GLY A 118 -16.50 -5.84 17.17
N ILE A 119 -16.56 -5.93 15.85
CA ILE A 119 -17.36 -6.95 15.14
C ILE A 119 -16.85 -8.36 15.48
N ALA A 120 -15.54 -8.57 15.42
CA ALA A 120 -14.92 -9.85 15.74
C ALA A 120 -15.18 -10.27 17.20
N GLY A 121 -15.08 -9.34 18.14
CA GLY A 121 -15.39 -9.58 19.56
C GLY A 121 -16.86 -9.90 19.81
N ALA A 122 -17.77 -9.16 19.17
CA ALA A 122 -19.21 -9.42 19.25
C ALA A 122 -19.59 -10.79 18.69
N TYR A 123 -18.94 -11.22 17.60
CA TYR A 123 -19.19 -12.52 16.98
C TYR A 123 -18.57 -13.68 17.77
N SER A 124 -17.35 -13.52 18.29
CA SER A 124 -16.62 -14.57 19.00
C SER A 124 -16.98 -14.67 20.48
N GLY A 125 -17.57 -13.62 21.07
CA GLY A 125 -17.79 -13.52 22.52
C GLY A 125 -16.50 -13.24 23.32
N GLU A 126 -15.36 -13.07 22.66
CA GLU A 126 -14.07 -12.81 23.28
C GLU A 126 -13.77 -11.29 23.38
N ASN A 127 -12.99 -10.93 24.39
CA ASN A 127 -12.62 -9.52 24.58
C ASN A 127 -11.54 -9.09 23.58
N PRO A 128 -11.84 -8.19 22.61
CA PRO A 128 -10.91 -7.79 21.58
C PRO A 128 -9.64 -7.12 22.13
N LEU A 129 -9.70 -6.47 23.29
CA LEU A 129 -8.54 -5.83 23.92
C LEU A 129 -7.48 -6.84 24.36
N LYS A 130 -7.88 -8.06 24.74
CA LYS A 130 -6.93 -9.14 25.08
C LYS A 130 -6.13 -9.55 23.85
N VAL A 131 -6.79 -9.66 22.70
CA VAL A 131 -6.15 -10.02 21.42
C VAL A 131 -5.20 -8.90 20.99
N LEU A 132 -5.65 -7.66 21.04
CA LEU A 132 -4.86 -6.50 20.65
C LEU A 132 -3.57 -6.39 21.49
N ARG A 133 -3.64 -6.65 22.79
CA ARG A 133 -2.48 -6.62 23.70
C ARG A 133 -1.41 -7.64 23.31
N GLN A 134 -1.80 -8.78 22.77
CA GLN A 134 -0.86 -9.83 22.34
C GLN A 134 -0.24 -9.52 20.97
N TYR A 135 -0.87 -8.66 20.18
CA TYR A 135 -0.43 -8.29 18.85
C TYR A 135 0.60 -7.15 18.83
N GLY A 136 0.91 -6.58 20.00
CA GLY A 136 1.85 -5.46 20.15
C GLY A 136 3.20 -5.65 19.45
N PRO A 137 3.90 -6.78 19.63
CA PRO A 137 5.18 -7.04 18.94
C PRO A 137 5.06 -7.06 17.42
N ALA A 138 3.99 -7.63 16.87
CA ALA A 138 3.73 -7.63 15.43
C ALA A 138 3.47 -6.21 14.91
N TYR A 139 2.71 -5.41 15.66
CA TYR A 139 2.47 -4.01 15.33
C TYR A 139 3.78 -3.20 15.28
N LEU A 140 4.64 -3.33 16.28
CA LEU A 140 5.95 -2.66 16.30
C LEU A 140 6.85 -3.10 15.15
N THR A 141 6.82 -4.39 14.81
CA THR A 141 7.56 -4.91 13.64
C THR A 141 7.01 -4.32 12.35
N ALA A 142 5.69 -4.23 12.20
CA ALA A 142 5.06 -3.64 11.02
C ALA A 142 5.44 -2.17 10.85
N VAL A 143 5.41 -1.39 11.93
CA VAL A 143 5.80 0.03 11.92
C VAL A 143 7.29 0.19 11.60
N GLY A 144 8.15 -0.65 12.18
CA GLY A 144 9.59 -0.55 11.98
C GLY A 144 10.08 -1.03 10.61
N THR A 145 9.43 -2.05 10.04
CA THR A 145 9.85 -2.64 8.75
C THR A 145 9.03 -2.17 7.56
N MET A 146 7.84 -1.62 7.80
CA MET A 146 6.85 -1.29 6.75
C MET A 146 6.59 -2.46 5.79
N SER A 147 6.77 -3.70 6.25
CA SER A 147 6.69 -4.92 5.46
C SER A 147 5.77 -5.95 6.10
N SER A 148 4.70 -6.31 5.40
CA SER A 148 3.79 -7.39 5.81
C SER A 148 4.50 -8.74 5.85
N ALA A 149 5.41 -8.99 4.91
CA ALA A 149 6.19 -10.22 4.85
C ALA A 149 7.10 -10.39 6.08
N ALA A 150 7.81 -9.33 6.50
CA ALA A 150 8.64 -9.36 7.69
C ALA A 150 7.81 -9.51 8.98
N THR A 151 6.61 -8.94 9.01
CA THR A 151 5.71 -8.99 10.16
C THR A 151 5.05 -10.35 10.35
N LEU A 152 4.88 -11.12 9.26
CA LEU A 152 4.15 -12.38 9.25
C LEU A 152 4.63 -13.39 10.29
N ALA A 153 5.96 -13.56 10.41
CA ALA A 153 6.54 -14.51 11.37
C ALA A 153 6.22 -14.11 12.83
N VAL A 154 6.30 -12.84 13.14
CA VAL A 154 6.00 -12.30 14.49
C VAL A 154 4.51 -12.38 14.80
N ALA A 155 3.66 -12.13 13.81
CA ALA A 155 2.21 -12.26 13.92
C ALA A 155 1.79 -13.71 14.19
N LEU A 156 2.34 -14.68 13.47
CA LEU A 156 2.12 -16.11 13.69
C LEU A 156 2.57 -16.52 15.10
N GLN A 157 3.74 -16.07 15.54
CA GLN A 157 4.25 -16.37 16.87
C GLN A 157 3.36 -15.77 17.96
N GLY A 158 2.88 -14.54 17.79
CA GLY A 158 1.95 -13.87 18.71
C GLY A 158 0.61 -14.61 18.81
N ALA A 159 0.04 -14.98 17.66
CA ALA A 159 -1.24 -15.71 17.62
C ALA A 159 -1.14 -17.11 18.21
N ASN A 160 -0.02 -17.83 18.01
CA ASN A 160 0.19 -19.14 18.60
C ASN A 160 0.38 -19.12 20.14
N ARG A 161 0.72 -17.96 20.70
CA ARG A 161 0.84 -17.71 22.15
C ARG A 161 -0.42 -17.10 22.76
N ALA A 162 -1.47 -16.92 21.95
CA ALA A 162 -2.71 -16.29 22.41
C ALA A 162 -3.36 -17.07 23.57
N ALA A 163 -3.91 -16.32 24.51
CA ALA A 163 -4.73 -16.84 25.60
C ALA A 163 -6.10 -16.13 25.60
N PRO A 164 -7.20 -16.86 25.35
CA PRO A 164 -7.30 -18.31 25.16
C PRO A 164 -6.62 -18.81 23.86
N PRO A 165 -6.24 -20.09 23.80
CA PRO A 165 -5.52 -20.62 22.65
C PRO A 165 -6.41 -20.62 21.41
N LEU A 166 -5.90 -20.05 20.33
CA LEU A 166 -6.54 -20.07 19.03
C LEU A 166 -6.34 -21.42 18.32
N ARG A 167 -7.24 -21.78 17.42
CA ARG A 167 -7.09 -22.97 16.61
C ARG A 167 -5.87 -22.85 15.70
N ARG A 168 -4.89 -23.75 15.89
CA ARG A 168 -3.60 -23.69 15.17
C ARG A 168 -3.74 -23.80 13.66
N ASP A 169 -4.67 -24.63 13.17
CA ASP A 169 -4.97 -24.78 11.75
C ASP A 169 -5.44 -23.43 11.14
N MET A 170 -6.36 -22.73 11.85
CA MET A 170 -6.85 -21.42 11.43
C MET A 170 -5.78 -20.32 11.50
N VAL A 171 -4.93 -20.36 12.53
CA VAL A 171 -3.81 -19.42 12.65
C VAL A 171 -2.80 -19.60 11.51
N SER A 172 -2.40 -20.85 11.26
CA SER A 172 -1.39 -21.18 10.24
C SER A 172 -1.85 -20.89 8.80
N PHE A 173 -3.16 -20.99 8.55
CA PHE A 173 -3.75 -20.69 7.26
C PHE A 173 -4.20 -19.22 7.14
N GLY A 174 -4.93 -18.73 8.15
CA GLY A 174 -5.60 -17.43 8.09
C GLY A 174 -4.61 -16.26 8.11
N ILE A 175 -3.61 -16.28 8.99
CA ILE A 175 -2.67 -15.15 9.10
C ILE A 175 -1.89 -14.94 7.80
N PRO A 176 -1.26 -15.96 7.16
CA PRO A 176 -0.61 -15.78 5.87
C PRO A 176 -1.58 -15.36 4.76
N LEU A 177 -2.78 -15.92 4.73
CA LEU A 177 -3.78 -15.59 3.74
C LEU A 177 -4.20 -14.11 3.85
N PHE A 178 -4.64 -13.70 5.04
CA PHE A 178 -5.15 -12.34 5.25
C PHE A 178 -4.05 -11.27 5.21
N ALA A 179 -2.81 -11.61 5.51
CA ALA A 179 -1.69 -10.69 5.33
C ALA A 179 -1.51 -10.25 3.87
N ASN A 180 -1.96 -11.05 2.91
CA ASN A 180 -1.85 -10.76 1.48
C ASN A 180 -3.15 -10.24 0.85
N ILE A 181 -4.33 -10.64 1.36
CA ILE A 181 -5.60 -10.27 0.74
C ILE A 181 -6.38 -9.20 1.50
N HIS A 182 -6.05 -8.93 2.76
CA HIS A 182 -6.77 -7.96 3.59
C HIS A 182 -5.95 -6.69 3.78
N LEU A 183 -5.85 -5.88 2.73
CA LEU A 183 -5.03 -4.67 2.67
C LEU A 183 -5.86 -3.38 2.87
N CYS A 184 -6.92 -3.46 3.65
CA CYS A 184 -7.84 -2.34 3.89
C CYS A 184 -7.15 -1.06 4.42
N GLY A 185 -6.10 -1.21 5.23
CA GLY A 185 -5.32 -0.07 5.71
C GLY A 185 -4.58 0.66 4.59
N SER A 186 -3.92 -0.08 3.70
CA SER A 186 -3.23 0.50 2.55
C SER A 186 -4.22 1.18 1.61
N VAL A 187 -5.34 0.52 1.30
CA VAL A 187 -6.41 1.10 0.45
C VAL A 187 -6.94 2.41 1.05
N LEU A 188 -7.23 2.43 2.35
CA LEU A 188 -7.68 3.64 3.05
C LEU A 188 -6.65 4.76 2.92
N THR A 189 -5.36 4.48 3.15
CA THR A 189 -4.27 5.44 3.01
C THR A 189 -4.21 6.00 1.59
N GLU A 190 -4.21 5.14 0.58
CA GLU A 190 -4.07 5.53 -0.81
C GLU A 190 -5.23 6.38 -1.28
N VAL A 191 -6.47 6.05 -0.92
CA VAL A 191 -7.65 6.85 -1.25
C VAL A 191 -7.54 8.26 -0.69
N PHE A 192 -7.14 8.40 0.59
CA PHE A 192 -6.96 9.72 1.19
C PHE A 192 -5.86 10.53 0.52
N PHE A 193 -4.71 9.92 0.25
CA PHE A 193 -3.61 10.62 -0.43
C PHE A 193 -3.97 11.01 -1.86
N VAL A 194 -4.59 10.13 -2.61
CA VAL A 194 -5.03 10.40 -3.99
C VAL A 194 -6.04 11.55 -4.04
N MET A 195 -7.03 11.56 -3.13
CA MET A 195 -7.97 12.68 -3.04
C MET A 195 -7.28 13.98 -2.69
N THR A 196 -6.31 13.95 -1.77
CA THR A 196 -5.54 15.15 -1.37
C THR A 196 -4.69 15.66 -2.52
N ILE A 197 -3.96 14.78 -3.19
CA ILE A 197 -3.11 15.14 -4.34
C ILE A 197 -3.96 15.66 -5.48
N GLY A 198 -5.08 15.00 -5.80
CA GLY A 198 -6.02 15.47 -6.82
C GLY A 198 -6.54 16.89 -6.55
N GLN A 199 -6.92 17.16 -5.29
CA GLN A 199 -7.32 18.50 -4.88
C GLN A 199 -6.17 19.51 -4.99
N MET A 200 -4.93 19.10 -4.71
CA MET A 200 -3.77 20.01 -4.79
C MET A 200 -3.36 20.32 -6.22
N ILE A 201 -3.40 19.32 -7.13
CA ILE A 201 -2.98 19.48 -8.51
C ILE A 201 -4.07 20.11 -9.36
N ASN A 202 -5.30 19.59 -9.27
CA ASN A 202 -6.40 19.97 -10.16
C ASN A 202 -7.33 21.05 -9.56
N GLY A 203 -7.12 21.43 -8.28
CA GLY A 203 -8.00 22.37 -7.58
C GLY A 203 -9.41 21.83 -7.29
N SER A 204 -9.69 20.57 -7.67
CA SER A 204 -10.99 19.92 -7.48
C SER A 204 -10.80 18.45 -7.11
N MET A 205 -11.77 17.92 -6.35
CA MET A 205 -11.77 16.47 -6.08
C MET A 205 -12.25 15.71 -7.31
N PRO A 206 -11.75 14.48 -7.53
CA PRO A 206 -12.29 13.61 -8.56
C PRO A 206 -13.78 13.36 -8.38
N GLU A 207 -14.49 13.09 -9.47
CA GLU A 207 -15.90 12.80 -9.45
C GLU A 207 -16.21 11.55 -8.63
N LEU A 208 -17.34 11.53 -7.91
CA LEU A 208 -17.71 10.44 -7.02
C LEU A 208 -17.76 9.07 -7.77
N SER A 209 -18.25 9.08 -9.00
CA SER A 209 -18.29 7.91 -9.88
C SER A 209 -16.89 7.33 -10.15
N THR A 210 -15.94 8.21 -10.47
CA THR A 210 -14.53 7.85 -10.72
C THR A 210 -13.87 7.35 -9.44
N MET A 211 -14.16 7.96 -8.30
CA MET A 211 -13.64 7.50 -7.00
C MET A 211 -14.19 6.14 -6.59
N ILE A 212 -15.47 5.86 -6.84
CA ILE A 212 -16.05 4.53 -6.58
C ILE A 212 -15.36 3.48 -7.46
N LEU A 213 -15.21 3.76 -8.75
CA LEU A 213 -14.50 2.86 -9.67
C LEU A 213 -13.06 2.64 -9.21
N PHE A 214 -12.34 3.72 -8.86
CA PHE A 214 -10.99 3.64 -8.34
C PHE A 214 -10.91 2.77 -7.08
N CYS A 215 -11.80 2.95 -6.10
CA CYS A 215 -11.81 2.16 -4.88
C CYS A 215 -12.08 0.67 -5.14
N LEU A 216 -13.01 0.35 -6.06
CA LEU A 216 -13.31 -1.04 -6.42
C LEU A 216 -12.11 -1.72 -7.10
N LEU A 217 -11.48 -1.04 -8.05
CA LEU A 217 -10.30 -1.55 -8.74
C LEU A 217 -9.11 -1.64 -7.79
N LEU A 218 -8.89 -0.63 -6.96
CA LEU A 218 -7.82 -0.64 -5.97
C LEU A 218 -7.95 -1.81 -4.98
N GLY A 219 -9.17 -2.13 -4.54
CA GLY A 219 -9.44 -3.29 -3.69
C GLY A 219 -9.04 -4.61 -4.34
N VAL A 220 -9.27 -4.75 -5.65
CA VAL A 220 -8.87 -5.94 -6.41
C VAL A 220 -7.35 -5.98 -6.63
N PHE A 221 -6.75 -4.87 -7.07
CA PHE A 221 -5.32 -4.82 -7.38
C PHE A 221 -4.43 -4.87 -6.14
N ALA A 222 -4.90 -4.37 -5.01
CA ALA A 222 -4.17 -4.45 -3.74
C ALA A 222 -3.84 -5.91 -3.35
N ILE A 223 -4.68 -6.88 -3.73
CA ILE A 223 -4.43 -8.31 -3.46
C ILE A 223 -3.15 -8.81 -4.13
N GLY A 224 -2.78 -8.23 -5.27
CA GLY A 224 -1.54 -8.56 -5.99
C GLY A 224 -0.31 -7.79 -5.52
N ALA A 225 -0.47 -6.87 -4.57
CA ALA A 225 0.63 -6.04 -4.12
C ALA A 225 1.64 -6.85 -3.29
N PRO A 226 2.95 -6.71 -3.54
CA PRO A 226 3.95 -7.38 -2.72
C PRO A 226 3.99 -6.81 -1.31
N GLY A 227 4.19 -7.65 -0.29
CA GLY A 227 4.26 -7.28 1.12
C GLY A 227 5.58 -6.57 1.52
N VAL A 228 6.07 -5.67 0.67
CA VAL A 228 7.29 -4.88 0.86
C VAL A 228 6.96 -3.39 1.02
N PRO A 229 7.86 -2.56 1.57
CA PRO A 229 7.62 -1.12 1.70
C PRO A 229 7.21 -0.48 0.37
N GLY A 230 6.10 0.25 0.35
CA GLY A 230 5.58 0.91 -0.85
C GLY A 230 4.95 -0.02 -1.90
N GLY A 231 4.82 -1.32 -1.62
CA GLY A 231 4.33 -2.31 -2.59
C GLY A 231 2.93 -2.02 -3.13
N THR A 232 2.00 -1.60 -2.27
CA THR A 232 0.64 -1.21 -2.70
C THR A 232 0.64 0.03 -3.58
N VAL A 233 1.41 1.06 -3.22
CA VAL A 233 1.53 2.30 -4.02
C VAL A 233 2.09 1.99 -5.41
N MET A 234 3.12 1.15 -5.49
CA MET A 234 3.69 0.73 -6.77
C MET A 234 2.67 -0.05 -7.61
N ALA A 235 1.88 -0.93 -6.98
CA ALA A 235 0.84 -1.69 -7.68
C ALA A 235 -0.31 -0.79 -8.14
N SER A 236 -0.68 0.23 -7.38
CA SER A 236 -1.78 1.15 -7.68
C SER A 236 -1.42 2.29 -8.63
N LEU A 237 -0.12 2.53 -8.88
CA LEU A 237 0.33 3.66 -9.70
C LEU A 237 -0.32 3.68 -11.10
N GLY A 238 -0.46 2.50 -11.72
CA GLY A 238 -1.14 2.38 -13.00
C GLY A 238 -2.63 2.68 -12.95
N LEU A 239 -3.28 2.41 -11.81
CA LEU A 239 -4.68 2.80 -11.58
C LEU A 239 -4.81 4.31 -11.38
N ILE A 240 -3.90 4.91 -10.61
CA ILE A 240 -3.89 6.36 -10.35
C ILE A 240 -3.75 7.10 -11.68
N THR A 241 -2.77 6.73 -12.49
CA THR A 241 -2.55 7.36 -13.80
C THR A 241 -3.64 7.03 -14.82
N GLY A 242 -4.13 5.79 -14.86
CA GLY A 242 -5.09 5.33 -15.87
C GLY A 242 -6.54 5.71 -15.60
N VAL A 243 -6.95 5.77 -14.33
CA VAL A 243 -8.35 6.05 -13.94
C VAL A 243 -8.55 7.52 -13.55
N LEU A 244 -7.57 8.10 -12.86
CA LEU A 244 -7.67 9.47 -12.32
C LEU A 244 -6.95 10.51 -13.18
N GLY A 245 -6.08 10.07 -14.11
CA GLY A 245 -5.43 10.95 -15.08
C GLY A 245 -4.32 11.84 -14.49
N PHE A 246 -3.69 11.39 -13.40
CA PHE A 246 -2.57 12.12 -12.79
C PHE A 246 -1.24 11.74 -13.43
#